data_3e727476c6d8bb6aa63929dd3ae1bbcf
#
_entry.id   3e727476c6d8bb6aa63929dd3ae1bbcf
#
_cell.length_a   1.000
_cell.length_b   1.000
_cell.length_c   1.000
_cell.angle_alpha   90.00
_cell.angle_beta   90.00
_cell.angle_gamma   90.00
#
_symmetry.space_group_name_H-M   'P 1'
#
loop_
_entity.id
_entity.type
_entity.pdbx_description
1 polymer ?
#
loop_
_entity_poly.entity_id
_entity_poly.type
_entity_poly.pdbx_seq_one_letter_code
_entity_poly.pdbx_strand_id
1 'polypeptide(L)'
;INGKVSDQVTIKGKSLVSSAELTAKAFSQGILGQYGGKLVAIALLLFAFSTSITWCYYGDRSTAYIFGEKGVVWYRNFYVLCFVLAAVIDTTVVWNIAYVVVALVSIPNLIAMFVLRKEMKSLSDNFDIK
;
A
#
# COMPACT_ATOMS: atom_id res chain seq x y z
N ILE A 1 -7.77 7.68 37.61
CA ILE A 1 -7.94 6.36 38.22
C ILE A 1 -6.56 5.81 38.45
N ASN A 2 -6.03 6.00 39.70
CA ASN A 2 -4.80 5.37 40.17
C ASN A 2 -5.10 3.94 40.63
N GLY A 3 -5.41 3.07 39.68
CA GLY A 3 -5.46 1.66 39.95
C GLY A 3 -4.10 1.04 39.65
N LYS A 4 -3.48 0.40 40.63
CA LYS A 4 -2.43 -0.59 40.37
C LYS A 4 -3.09 -1.66 39.50
N VAL A 5 -2.74 -1.69 38.22
CA VAL A 5 -3.16 -2.75 37.30
C VAL A 5 -2.44 -4.00 37.77
N SER A 6 -3.17 -4.92 38.42
CA SER A 6 -2.64 -6.25 38.69
C SER A 6 -2.48 -6.95 37.32
N ASP A 7 -1.44 -7.77 37.16
CA ASP A 7 -1.05 -8.47 35.94
C ASP A 7 -2.17 -9.35 35.27
N GLN A 8 -3.37 -9.35 35.83
CA GLN A 8 -4.49 -10.16 35.35
C GLN A 8 -5.65 -9.35 34.76
N VAL A 9 -5.55 -8.02 34.70
CA VAL A 9 -6.63 -7.20 34.10
C VAL A 9 -6.34 -6.91 32.66
N THR A 10 -6.88 -7.71 31.76
CA THR A 10 -6.85 -7.45 30.32
C THR A 10 -7.92 -6.41 29.99
N ILE A 11 -7.54 -5.15 29.82
CA ILE A 11 -8.45 -4.10 29.35
C ILE A 11 -8.67 -4.32 27.85
N LYS A 12 -9.79 -4.95 27.46
CA LYS A 12 -10.24 -5.04 26.08
C LYS A 12 -11.12 -3.83 25.78
N GLY A 13 -10.60 -2.88 25.04
CA GLY A 13 -11.35 -1.73 24.53
C GLY A 13 -10.92 -1.41 23.09
N LYS A 14 -11.82 -0.82 22.30
CA LYS A 14 -11.43 -0.23 21.02
C LYS A 14 -10.44 0.89 21.31
N SER A 15 -9.26 0.87 20.68
CA SER A 15 -8.35 2.00 20.72
C SER A 15 -9.07 3.23 20.14
N LEU A 16 -9.13 4.33 20.90
CA LEU A 16 -9.66 5.60 20.43
C LEU A 16 -8.77 6.25 19.37
N VAL A 17 -7.55 5.74 19.23
CA VAL A 17 -6.53 6.25 18.31
C VAL A 17 -6.12 5.11 17.41
N SER A 18 -6.25 5.29 16.11
CA SER A 18 -5.97 4.26 15.11
C SER A 18 -4.78 4.66 14.23
N SER A 19 -4.05 3.64 13.79
CA SER A 19 -3.07 3.72 12.69
C SER A 19 -2.14 4.95 12.75
N ALA A 20 -2.28 5.91 11.84
CA ALA A 20 -1.41 7.08 11.72
C ALA A 20 -1.41 7.98 12.96
N GLU A 21 -2.54 8.16 13.62
CA GLU A 21 -2.63 8.95 14.86
C GLU A 21 -1.87 8.30 16.01
N LEU A 22 -1.95 6.97 16.13
CA LEU A 22 -1.21 6.23 17.15
C LEU A 22 0.30 6.38 16.92
N THR A 23 0.75 6.29 15.68
CA THR A 23 2.15 6.49 15.31
C THR A 23 2.59 7.92 15.62
N ALA A 24 1.82 8.93 15.21
CA ALA A 24 2.11 10.33 15.49
C ALA A 24 2.20 10.61 17.01
N LYS A 25 1.31 10.02 17.80
CA LYS A 25 1.30 10.16 19.26
C LYS A 25 2.51 9.49 19.89
N ALA A 26 2.89 8.29 19.42
CA ALA A 26 4.08 7.59 19.91
C ALA A 26 5.35 8.40 19.64
N PHE A 27 5.50 8.98 18.46
CA PHE A 27 6.63 9.84 18.12
C PHE A 27 6.64 11.15 18.90
N SER A 28 5.47 11.70 19.21
CA SER A 28 5.35 12.91 20.04
C SER A 28 5.68 12.68 21.51
N GLN A 29 5.53 11.44 22.00
CA GLN A 29 5.92 11.05 23.36
C GLN A 29 7.38 10.62 23.46
N GLY A 30 8.05 10.41 22.33
CA GLY A 30 9.46 10.05 22.26
C GLY A 30 10.41 11.25 22.31
N ILE A 31 11.65 11.04 21.86
CA ILE A 31 12.76 12.01 21.89
C ILE A 31 12.43 13.32 21.14
N LEU A 32 11.56 13.28 20.13
CA LEU A 32 11.20 14.41 19.27
C LEU A 32 10.11 15.34 19.84
N GLY A 33 9.47 14.97 20.96
CA GLY A 33 8.43 15.76 21.61
C GLY A 33 7.36 16.23 20.62
N GLN A 34 6.92 17.49 20.73
CA GLN A 34 5.86 18.06 19.88
C GLN A 34 6.17 18.06 18.36
N TYR A 35 7.44 17.91 17.98
CA TYR A 35 7.83 17.85 16.57
C TYR A 35 7.65 16.46 15.96
N GLY A 36 7.55 15.40 16.79
CA GLY A 36 7.37 14.03 16.34
C GLY A 36 6.14 13.83 15.46
N GLY A 37 5.00 14.39 15.87
CA GLY A 37 3.76 14.34 15.09
C GLY A 37 3.86 15.05 13.72
N LYS A 38 4.54 16.20 13.66
CA LYS A 38 4.76 16.94 12.41
C LYS A 38 5.66 16.16 11.45
N LEU A 39 6.71 15.54 11.96
CA LEU A 39 7.62 14.71 11.18
C LEU A 39 6.88 13.51 10.57
N VAL A 40 6.06 12.83 11.36
CA VAL A 40 5.23 11.71 10.87
C VAL A 40 4.27 12.19 9.79
N ALA A 41 3.61 13.34 9.96
CA ALA A 41 2.69 13.87 8.95
C ALA A 41 3.40 14.17 7.62
N ILE A 42 4.57 14.79 7.65
CA ILE A 42 5.38 15.07 6.45
C ILE A 42 5.83 13.76 5.80
N ALA A 43 6.31 12.80 6.59
CA ALA A 43 6.76 11.51 6.08
C ALA A 43 5.59 10.75 5.40
N LEU A 44 4.41 10.73 5.99
CA LEU A 44 3.21 10.11 5.41
C LEU A 44 2.79 10.80 4.11
N LEU A 45 2.84 12.14 4.05
CA LEU A 45 2.54 12.89 2.84
C LEU A 45 3.50 12.56 1.71
N LEU A 46 4.80 12.55 1.96
CA LEU A 46 5.81 12.19 0.98
C LEU A 46 5.67 10.74 0.53
N PHE A 47 5.39 9.83 1.45
CA PHE A 47 5.17 8.42 1.15
C PHE A 47 3.93 8.21 0.27
N ALA A 48 2.80 8.83 0.61
CA ALA A 48 1.58 8.75 -0.18
C ALA A 48 1.79 9.32 -1.59
N PHE A 49 2.47 10.45 -1.71
CA PHE A 49 2.76 11.09 -2.99
C PHE A 49 3.68 10.23 -3.87
N SER A 50 4.78 9.73 -3.33
CA SER A 50 5.72 8.86 -4.07
C SER A 50 5.05 7.55 -4.51
N THR A 51 4.24 6.95 -3.64
CA THR A 51 3.48 5.74 -3.95
C THR A 51 2.49 5.98 -5.10
N SER A 52 1.75 7.08 -5.05
CA SER A 52 0.78 7.43 -6.12
C SER A 52 1.45 7.61 -7.48
N ILE A 53 2.61 8.28 -7.53
CA ILE A 53 3.39 8.43 -8.77
C ILE A 53 3.86 7.07 -9.29
N THR A 54 4.38 6.23 -8.41
CA THR A 54 4.91 4.92 -8.77
C THR A 54 3.81 4.00 -9.34
N TRP A 55 2.64 3.97 -8.73
CA TRP A 55 1.50 3.21 -9.23
C TRP A 55 0.99 3.73 -10.58
N CYS A 56 0.93 5.06 -10.75
CA CYS A 56 0.61 5.66 -12.04
C CYS A 56 1.59 5.24 -13.13
N TYR A 57 2.89 5.25 -12.82
CA TYR A 57 3.95 4.84 -13.76
C TYR A 57 3.82 3.36 -14.16
N TYR A 58 3.57 2.46 -13.22
CA TYR A 58 3.35 1.04 -13.53
C TYR A 58 2.13 0.83 -14.43
N GLY A 59 1.05 1.54 -14.16
CA GLY A 59 -0.12 1.49 -15.01
C GLY A 59 0.11 2.06 -16.42
N ASP A 60 0.88 3.15 -16.53
CA ASP A 60 1.31 3.70 -17.82
C ASP A 60 2.05 2.64 -18.66
N ARG A 61 3.02 1.95 -18.06
CA ARG A 61 3.81 0.91 -18.73
C ARG A 61 2.96 -0.28 -19.16
N SER A 62 2.08 -0.73 -18.29
CA SER A 62 1.15 -1.82 -18.60
C SER A 62 0.18 -1.43 -19.72
N THR A 63 -0.35 -0.21 -19.68
CA THR A 63 -1.27 0.32 -20.69
C THR A 63 -0.56 0.52 -22.02
N ALA A 64 0.66 1.04 -22.04
CA ALA A 64 1.46 1.19 -23.24
C ALA A 64 1.74 -0.17 -23.91
N TYR A 65 1.99 -1.20 -23.13
CA TYR A 65 2.22 -2.55 -23.63
C TYR A 65 0.98 -3.16 -24.28
N ILE A 66 -0.21 -2.97 -23.70
CA ILE A 66 -1.46 -3.60 -24.17
C ILE A 66 -2.14 -2.77 -25.26
N PHE A 67 -2.24 -1.45 -25.09
CA PHE A 67 -3.03 -0.54 -25.92
C PHE A 67 -2.18 0.47 -26.73
N GLY A 68 -0.85 0.44 -26.57
CA GLY A 68 0.05 1.39 -27.18
C GLY A 68 0.04 2.77 -26.51
N GLU A 69 0.87 3.69 -27.02
CA GLU A 69 1.07 5.02 -26.45
C GLU A 69 -0.23 5.88 -26.38
N LYS A 70 -1.15 5.68 -27.31
CA LYS A 70 -2.44 6.40 -27.30
C LYS A 70 -3.32 6.01 -26.11
N GLY A 71 -3.21 4.77 -25.63
CA GLY A 71 -3.94 4.29 -24.45
C GLY A 71 -3.47 4.94 -23.14
N VAL A 72 -2.21 5.33 -23.06
CA VAL A 72 -1.62 5.93 -21.85
C VAL A 72 -2.31 7.25 -21.47
N VAL A 73 -2.67 8.07 -22.46
CA VAL A 73 -3.37 9.34 -22.20
C VAL A 73 -4.74 9.09 -21.55
N TRP A 74 -5.48 8.11 -22.06
CA TRP A 74 -6.77 7.71 -21.49
C TRP A 74 -6.62 7.15 -20.09
N TYR A 75 -5.61 6.29 -19.87
CA TYR A 75 -5.31 5.74 -18.56
C TYR A 75 -5.00 6.82 -17.53
N ARG A 76 -4.15 7.80 -17.86
CA ARG A 76 -3.80 8.90 -16.95
C ARG A 76 -5.00 9.74 -16.56
N ASN A 77 -5.84 10.10 -17.51
CA ASN A 77 -7.07 10.84 -17.22
C ASN A 77 -8.01 10.05 -16.29
N PHE A 78 -8.16 8.75 -16.56
CA PHE A 78 -8.96 7.85 -15.74
C PHE A 78 -8.36 7.70 -14.33
N TYR A 79 -7.03 7.55 -14.23
CA TYR A 79 -6.32 7.46 -12.95
C TYR A 79 -6.54 8.70 -12.09
N VAL A 80 -6.39 9.90 -12.65
CA VAL A 80 -6.63 11.17 -11.94
C VAL A 80 -8.08 11.28 -11.51
N LEU A 81 -9.04 10.91 -12.35
CA LEU A 81 -10.47 10.89 -11.99
C LEU A 81 -10.73 9.96 -10.82
N CYS A 82 -10.21 8.72 -10.86
CA CYS A 82 -10.34 7.76 -9.76
C CYS A 82 -9.68 8.27 -8.48
N PHE A 83 -8.55 8.94 -8.58
CA PHE A 83 -7.84 9.51 -7.44
C PHE A 83 -8.69 10.59 -6.74
N VAL A 84 -9.32 11.47 -7.51
CA VAL A 84 -10.23 12.50 -6.98
C VAL A 84 -11.48 11.87 -6.36
N LEU A 85 -12.07 10.87 -7.02
CA LEU A 85 -13.23 10.15 -6.49
C LEU A 85 -12.90 9.44 -5.17
N ALA A 86 -11.73 8.79 -5.08
CA ALA A 86 -11.29 8.13 -3.85
C ALA A 86 -11.13 9.08 -2.66
N ALA A 87 -10.84 10.37 -2.91
CA ALA A 87 -10.74 11.37 -1.86
C ALA A 87 -12.11 11.73 -1.22
N VAL A 88 -13.22 11.45 -1.91
CA VAL A 88 -14.60 11.78 -1.47
C VAL A 88 -15.32 10.53 -0.94
N ILE A 89 -14.91 9.35 -1.38
CA ILE A 89 -15.53 8.06 -0.99
C ILE A 89 -15.03 7.64 0.40
N ASP A 90 -15.89 6.94 1.15
CA ASP A 90 -15.50 6.37 2.44
C ASP A 90 -14.33 5.39 2.30
N THR A 91 -13.35 5.54 3.20
CA THR A 91 -12.12 4.75 3.20
C THR A 91 -12.38 3.24 3.26
N THR A 92 -13.44 2.81 3.93
CA THR A 92 -13.81 1.38 4.04
C THR A 92 -14.17 0.81 2.67
N VAL A 93 -14.90 1.57 1.86
CA VAL A 93 -15.29 1.16 0.50
C VAL A 93 -14.04 1.05 -0.39
N VAL A 94 -13.14 2.03 -0.30
CA VAL A 94 -11.86 2.00 -1.05
C VAL A 94 -11.05 0.76 -0.71
N TRP A 95 -10.92 0.41 0.58
CA TRP A 95 -10.21 -0.79 1.01
C TRP A 95 -10.87 -2.08 0.52
N ASN A 96 -12.18 -2.18 0.57
CA ASN A 96 -12.89 -3.37 0.07
C ASN A 96 -12.67 -3.56 -1.44
N ILE A 97 -12.73 -2.49 -2.23
CA ILE A 97 -12.42 -2.53 -3.66
C ILE A 97 -10.97 -2.96 -3.88
N ALA A 98 -10.03 -2.40 -3.12
CA ALA A 98 -8.62 -2.73 -3.22
C ALA A 98 -8.36 -4.23 -2.97
N TYR A 99 -8.99 -4.84 -1.95
CA TYR A 99 -8.85 -6.28 -1.69
C TYR A 99 -9.35 -7.15 -2.85
N VAL A 100 -10.48 -6.78 -3.45
CA VAL A 100 -11.01 -7.51 -4.62
C VAL A 100 -10.04 -7.39 -5.80
N VAL A 101 -9.54 -6.19 -6.08
CA VAL A 101 -8.58 -5.96 -7.17
C VAL A 101 -7.28 -6.74 -6.97
N VAL A 102 -6.71 -6.72 -5.75
CA VAL A 102 -5.50 -7.49 -5.42
C VAL A 102 -5.72 -8.99 -5.62
N ALA A 103 -6.88 -9.52 -5.19
CA ALA A 103 -7.22 -10.93 -5.41
C ALA A 103 -7.28 -11.27 -6.90
N LEU A 104 -7.91 -10.42 -7.72
CA LEU A 104 -8.00 -10.63 -9.17
C LEU A 104 -6.64 -10.58 -9.87
N VAL A 105 -5.75 -9.66 -9.48
CA VAL A 105 -4.39 -9.55 -10.03
C VAL A 105 -3.50 -10.73 -9.63
N SER A 106 -3.76 -11.33 -8.47
CA SER A 106 -2.98 -12.49 -7.99
C SER A 106 -3.19 -13.74 -8.87
N ILE A 107 -4.37 -13.91 -9.47
CA ILE A 107 -4.69 -15.09 -10.30
C ILE A 107 -3.76 -15.21 -11.53
N PRO A 108 -3.66 -14.20 -12.42
CA PRO A 108 -2.77 -14.30 -13.58
C PRO A 108 -1.29 -14.40 -13.18
N ASN A 109 -0.89 -13.77 -12.06
CA ASN A 109 0.47 -13.88 -11.56
C ASN A 109 0.80 -15.31 -11.13
N LEU A 110 -0.09 -15.98 -10.41
CA LEU A 110 0.07 -17.40 -10.05
C LEU A 110 0.15 -18.31 -11.28
N ILE A 111 -0.72 -18.08 -12.27
CA ILE A 111 -0.70 -18.84 -13.53
C ILE A 111 0.65 -18.68 -14.22
N ALA A 112 1.14 -17.44 -14.35
CA ALA A 112 2.45 -17.15 -14.96
C ALA A 112 3.59 -17.87 -14.23
N MET A 113 3.59 -17.85 -12.90
CA MET A 113 4.60 -18.56 -12.10
C MET A 113 4.55 -20.07 -12.32
N PHE A 114 3.35 -20.67 -12.42
CA PHE A 114 3.21 -22.10 -12.70
C PHE A 114 3.70 -22.48 -14.10
N VAL A 115 3.41 -21.68 -15.10
CA VAL A 115 3.85 -21.89 -16.50
C VAL A 115 5.36 -21.78 -16.62
N LEU A 116 5.95 -20.73 -16.02
CA LEU A 116 7.39 -20.44 -16.12
C LEU A 116 8.27 -21.26 -15.15
N ARG A 117 7.68 -22.05 -14.25
CA ARG A 117 8.44 -22.75 -13.22
C ARG A 117 9.53 -23.66 -13.76
N LYS A 118 9.31 -24.27 -14.94
CA LYS A 118 10.31 -25.15 -15.57
C LYS A 118 11.52 -24.37 -16.10
N GLU A 119 11.28 -23.21 -16.68
CA GLU A 119 12.34 -22.32 -17.17
C GLU A 119 13.15 -21.74 -16.00
N MET A 120 12.45 -21.31 -14.93
CA MET A 120 13.11 -20.84 -13.72
C MET A 120 14.01 -21.89 -13.10
N LYS A 121 13.57 -23.17 -13.06
CA LYS A 121 14.37 -24.27 -12.55
C LYS A 121 15.61 -24.51 -13.42
N SER A 122 15.48 -24.53 -14.74
CA SER A 122 16.62 -24.73 -15.64
C SER A 122 17.64 -23.59 -15.57
N LEU A 123 17.19 -22.35 -15.34
CA LEU A 123 18.08 -21.22 -15.12
C LEU A 123 18.82 -21.31 -13.78
N SER A 124 18.13 -21.75 -12.72
CA SER A 124 18.75 -21.95 -11.40
C SER A 124 19.81 -23.04 -11.46
N ASP A 125 19.51 -24.19 -12.07
CA ASP A 125 20.44 -25.30 -12.21
C ASP A 125 21.71 -24.91 -13.02
N ASN A 126 21.59 -24.00 -13.99
CA ASN A 126 22.70 -23.44 -14.75
C ASN A 126 23.55 -22.43 -13.98
N PHE A 127 22.98 -21.77 -12.93
CA PHE A 127 23.72 -20.82 -12.08
C PHE A 127 24.58 -21.54 -11.04
N ASP A 128 24.16 -22.72 -10.56
CA ASP A 128 24.90 -23.51 -9.55
C ASP A 128 26.13 -24.25 -10.13
N ILE A 129 26.35 -24.18 -11.46
CA ILE A 129 27.49 -24.88 -12.15
C ILE A 129 28.67 -23.89 -12.39
N LYS A 130 28.60 -22.65 -11.97
CA LYS A 130 29.72 -21.69 -12.03
C LYS A 130 30.23 -21.34 -10.64
#